data_ee9851edecc51f0a9d39a29f5b2eb14d
#
_entry.id   ee9851edecc51f0a9d39a29f5b2eb14d
#
_cell.length_a   1.000
_cell.length_b   1.000
_cell.length_c   1.000
_cell.angle_alpha   90.00
_cell.angle_beta   90.00
_cell.angle_gamma   90.00
#
_symmetry.space_group_name_H-M   'P 1'
#
loop_
_entity.id
_entity.type
_entity.pdbx_description
1 polymer ?
#
loop_
_entity_poly.entity_id
_entity_poly.type
_entity_poly.pdbx_seq_one_letter_code
_entity_poly.pdbx_strand_id
1 'polypeptide(L)'
;QMLLLAPFLAAGVIAVVLLSGLGHREKGTSKDAGDVPAVGNAVVQQPKEPQELRFVPEATAATALLGDEIPSSHAVLIDAESGEILAAKDADAVISPASMTKILTLLVAVEQLEGEEALDDTVTITREITDYCYVNDCSVVGLEVDEVVPVRELLYGTILSSGADAALALACYTAGSHEAFVAQMNEKLAALGLDKTAHFTNCVGLYDEDHHCTVTDMAVILKAAMDNALCRQVLSAHVYETRPTEEHPEGQVLSNWFLRKIEDHDADNAVRAVAAKTGYVMQSGNCAA
;
A
#
# COMPACT_ATOMS: atom_id res chain seq x y z
N GLN A 1 27.85 -18.02 -8.35
CA GLN A 1 28.06 -16.95 -9.34
C GLN A 1 27.30 -15.75 -8.87
N MET A 2 28.04 -14.69 -8.52
CA MET A 2 27.54 -13.41 -8.01
C MET A 2 26.72 -12.71 -9.10
N LEU A 3 25.45 -12.45 -8.84
CA LEU A 3 24.64 -11.58 -9.69
C LEU A 3 25.15 -10.14 -9.52
N LEU A 4 25.67 -9.59 -10.59
CA LEU A 4 26.00 -8.16 -10.70
C LEU A 4 24.70 -7.37 -10.84
N LEU A 5 24.16 -6.86 -9.74
CA LEU A 5 23.25 -5.75 -9.76
C LEU A 5 24.04 -4.49 -10.13
N ALA A 6 23.68 -3.87 -11.25
CA ALA A 6 24.26 -2.61 -11.66
C ALA A 6 24.11 -1.53 -10.57
N PRO A 7 25.08 -0.62 -10.39
CA PRO A 7 25.09 0.28 -9.25
C PRO A 7 24.04 1.39 -9.44
N PHE A 8 22.92 1.28 -8.75
CA PHE A 8 22.11 2.43 -8.39
C PHE A 8 22.62 2.92 -7.03
N LEU A 9 23.48 3.90 -7.08
CA LEU A 9 23.98 4.64 -5.93
C LEU A 9 22.85 5.51 -5.37
N ALA A 10 22.23 5.03 -4.30
CA ALA A 10 21.65 5.84 -3.24
C ALA A 10 21.15 4.89 -2.14
N ALA A 11 21.42 5.21 -0.89
CA ALA A 11 20.88 4.49 0.25
C ALA A 11 19.36 4.38 0.10
N GLY A 12 18.85 3.17 -0.02
CA GLY A 12 17.44 2.89 -0.24
C GLY A 12 16.84 2.05 0.87
N VAL A 13 15.55 2.16 1.05
CA VAL A 13 14.73 1.33 1.95
C VAL A 13 14.00 0.31 1.09
N ILE A 14 14.07 -0.97 1.43
CA ILE A 14 13.33 -2.04 0.76
C ILE A 14 12.50 -2.78 1.80
N ALA A 15 11.19 -2.77 1.64
CA ALA A 15 10.28 -3.67 2.32
C ALA A 15 9.74 -4.69 1.29
N VAL A 16 9.96 -5.97 1.53
CA VAL A 16 9.52 -7.05 0.65
C VAL A 16 8.62 -7.98 1.44
N VAL A 17 7.43 -8.22 0.95
CA VAL A 17 6.47 -9.18 1.50
C VAL A 17 6.33 -10.34 0.52
N LEU A 18 6.66 -11.56 0.95
CA LEU A 18 6.45 -12.77 0.16
C LEU A 18 5.09 -13.38 0.50
N LEU A 19 4.30 -13.66 -0.53
CA LEU A 19 3.06 -14.42 -0.40
C LEU A 19 3.34 -15.88 -0.76
N SER A 20 3.37 -16.76 0.24
CA SER A 20 3.39 -18.22 0.03
C SER A 20 1.97 -18.75 0.12
N GLY A 21 1.35 -19.06 -1.00
CA GLY A 21 0.02 -19.64 -1.06
C GLY A 21 -0.13 -20.65 -2.19
N LEU A 22 0.02 -21.92 -1.90
CA LEU A 22 -0.51 -23.02 -2.74
C LEU A 22 -1.37 -23.92 -1.87
N GLY A 23 -2.67 -23.83 -2.13
CA GLY A 23 -3.73 -24.41 -1.34
C GLY A 23 -3.69 -25.93 -1.19
N HIS A 24 -4.19 -26.37 -0.07
CA HIS A 24 -4.81 -27.70 0.08
C HIS A 24 -6.28 -27.53 0.41
N ARG A 25 -7.09 -28.02 -0.53
CA ARG A 25 -8.55 -28.07 -0.45
C ARG A 25 -8.92 -29.42 0.12
N GLU A 26 -9.36 -29.49 1.37
CA GLU A 26 -10.06 -30.68 1.86
C GLU A 26 -11.56 -30.41 2.04
N LYS A 27 -12.33 -31.31 1.45
CA LYS A 27 -13.77 -31.43 1.58
C LYS A 27 -14.11 -32.18 2.84
N GLY A 28 -14.97 -31.68 3.68
CA GLY A 28 -15.58 -32.38 4.79
C GLY A 28 -17.07 -32.10 4.85
N THR A 29 -17.83 -33.16 4.73
CA THR A 29 -19.28 -33.26 4.58
C THR A 29 -20.07 -33.10 5.88
N SER A 30 -21.18 -32.47 5.76
CA SER A 30 -22.49 -32.38 6.42
C SER A 30 -22.96 -33.39 7.49
N LYS A 31 -23.92 -32.88 8.31
CA LYS A 31 -25.04 -33.45 9.09
C LYS A 31 -24.76 -33.66 10.57
N ASP A 32 -25.56 -33.15 11.47
CA ASP A 32 -26.94 -33.48 11.78
C ASP A 32 -27.59 -32.46 12.73
N ALA A 33 -28.91 -32.39 12.65
CA ALA A 33 -29.80 -31.59 13.47
C ALA A 33 -30.15 -32.32 14.80
N GLY A 34 -30.44 -31.51 15.82
CA GLY A 34 -31.10 -32.05 17.00
C GLY A 34 -31.13 -31.17 18.24
N ASP A 35 -32.32 -30.69 18.55
CA ASP A 35 -32.88 -30.35 19.87
C ASP A 35 -32.51 -29.04 20.60
N VAL A 36 -33.58 -28.24 20.72
CA VAL A 36 -33.72 -27.08 21.62
C VAL A 36 -34.22 -27.58 22.97
N PRO A 37 -33.76 -27.06 24.10
CA PRO A 37 -34.60 -26.63 25.19
C PRO A 37 -34.42 -25.20 25.66
N ALA A 38 -35.46 -24.66 26.27
CA ALA A 38 -35.82 -23.32 26.51
C ALA A 38 -35.10 -22.59 27.66
N VAL A 39 -34.97 -21.28 27.44
CA VAL A 39 -35.07 -20.11 28.35
C VAL A 39 -34.37 -20.15 29.72
N GLY A 40 -33.29 -19.38 29.78
CA GLY A 40 -32.74 -18.82 31.01
C GLY A 40 -32.23 -17.42 30.69
N ASN A 41 -32.70 -16.41 31.46
CA ASN A 41 -32.29 -15.00 31.36
C ASN A 41 -30.77 -14.86 31.45
N ALA A 42 -30.11 -14.70 30.33
CA ALA A 42 -28.71 -14.33 30.26
C ALA A 42 -28.61 -12.84 29.88
N VAL A 43 -27.91 -12.13 30.73
CA VAL A 43 -27.38 -10.77 30.47
C VAL A 43 -26.85 -10.73 29.05
N VAL A 44 -27.44 -9.88 28.21
CA VAL A 44 -26.95 -9.60 26.86
C VAL A 44 -25.57 -8.95 27.01
N GLN A 45 -24.53 -9.75 27.00
CA GLN A 45 -23.20 -9.26 26.66
C GLN A 45 -23.25 -8.87 25.18
N GLN A 46 -23.00 -7.61 24.89
CA GLN A 46 -22.76 -7.17 23.53
C GLN A 46 -21.74 -8.10 22.88
N PRO A 47 -21.97 -8.55 21.61
CA PRO A 47 -20.98 -9.32 20.90
C PRO A 47 -19.66 -8.51 20.88
N LYS A 48 -18.62 -9.06 21.48
CA LYS A 48 -17.28 -8.55 21.25
C LYS A 48 -17.07 -8.70 19.74
N GLU A 49 -16.87 -7.57 19.04
CA GLU A 49 -16.41 -7.62 17.65
C GLU A 49 -15.26 -8.60 17.54
N PRO A 50 -15.22 -9.44 16.49
CA PRO A 50 -14.09 -10.32 16.30
C PRO A 50 -12.84 -9.44 16.30
N GLN A 51 -11.95 -9.63 17.26
CA GLN A 51 -10.61 -9.07 17.16
C GLN A 51 -10.00 -9.72 15.93
N GLU A 52 -9.97 -9.01 14.81
CA GLU A 52 -9.12 -9.39 13.69
C GLU A 52 -7.71 -9.57 14.26
N LEU A 53 -7.17 -10.78 14.08
CA LEU A 53 -5.81 -11.10 14.51
C LEU A 53 -4.90 -10.12 13.76
N ARG A 54 -4.36 -9.13 14.48
CA ARG A 54 -3.41 -8.18 13.91
C ARG A 54 -2.22 -8.94 13.39
N PHE A 55 -1.81 -8.62 12.18
CA PHE A 55 -0.55 -9.11 11.63
C PHE A 55 0.60 -8.43 12.38
N VAL A 56 1.35 -9.20 13.16
CA VAL A 56 2.46 -8.69 13.98
C VAL A 56 3.73 -9.42 13.53
N PRO A 57 4.63 -8.74 12.81
CA PRO A 57 5.91 -9.33 12.45
C PRO A 57 6.78 -9.64 13.67
N GLU A 58 7.39 -10.82 13.69
CA GLU A 58 8.27 -11.24 14.77
C GLU A 58 9.59 -11.81 14.23
N ALA A 59 10.70 -11.32 14.78
CA ALA A 59 12.02 -11.90 14.53
C ALA A 59 12.20 -13.17 15.35
N THR A 60 12.81 -14.20 14.75
CA THR A 60 13.13 -15.46 15.40
C THR A 60 14.64 -15.68 15.47
N ALA A 61 15.08 -16.77 16.07
CA ALA A 61 16.50 -17.16 16.03
C ALA A 61 16.98 -17.52 14.61
N ALA A 62 16.06 -17.71 13.66
CA ALA A 62 16.35 -18.01 12.26
C ALA A 62 16.40 -16.74 11.38
N THR A 63 15.98 -15.57 11.88
CA THR A 63 16.02 -14.30 11.15
C THR A 63 17.46 -13.99 10.70
N ALA A 64 17.66 -13.86 9.40
CA ALA A 64 18.97 -13.51 8.84
C ALA A 64 19.24 -12.00 9.05
N LEU A 65 20.39 -11.68 9.63
CA LEU A 65 20.86 -10.30 9.70
C LEU A 65 21.60 -9.95 8.41
N LEU A 66 21.08 -8.98 7.68
CA LEU A 66 21.64 -8.51 6.41
C LEU A 66 22.80 -7.53 6.67
N GLY A 67 23.91 -7.73 6.00
CA GLY A 67 25.11 -6.91 6.09
C GLY A 67 25.28 -5.98 4.87
N ASP A 68 26.55 -5.66 4.59
CA ASP A 68 26.95 -4.73 3.52
C ASP A 68 26.75 -5.31 2.10
N GLU A 69 26.45 -6.61 1.98
CA GLU A 69 26.05 -7.25 0.72
C GLU A 69 24.72 -6.68 0.18
N ILE A 70 23.88 -6.13 1.05
CA ILE A 70 22.67 -5.39 0.70
C ILE A 70 22.97 -3.88 0.83
N PRO A 71 23.02 -3.13 -0.29
CA PRO A 71 23.42 -1.73 -0.27
C PRO A 71 22.38 -0.79 0.37
N SER A 72 21.11 -1.25 0.55
CA SER A 72 20.09 -0.51 1.26
C SER A 72 20.47 -0.29 2.72
N SER A 73 20.20 0.90 3.27
CA SER A 73 20.43 1.21 4.68
C SER A 73 19.51 0.40 5.60
N HIS A 74 18.29 0.18 5.15
CA HIS A 74 17.24 -0.51 5.89
C HIS A 74 16.55 -1.50 4.98
N ALA A 75 16.22 -2.69 5.48
CA ALA A 75 15.49 -3.71 4.74
C ALA A 75 14.79 -4.68 5.68
N VAL A 76 13.64 -5.20 5.25
CA VAL A 76 12.95 -6.30 5.92
C VAL A 76 12.35 -7.26 4.88
N LEU A 77 12.42 -8.55 5.18
CA LEU A 77 11.73 -9.61 4.46
C LEU A 77 10.88 -10.39 5.45
N ILE A 78 9.57 -10.43 5.21
CA ILE A 78 8.59 -11.02 6.12
C ILE A 78 7.77 -12.06 5.37
N ASP A 79 7.58 -13.21 5.98
CA ASP A 79 6.58 -14.18 5.52
C ASP A 79 5.17 -13.63 5.81
N ALA A 80 4.38 -13.43 4.78
CA ALA A 80 3.09 -12.76 4.88
C ALA A 80 1.98 -13.64 5.51
N GLU A 81 2.19 -14.92 5.65
CA GLU A 81 1.23 -15.83 6.30
C GLU A 81 1.52 -15.98 7.78
N SER A 82 2.80 -16.21 8.13
CA SER A 82 3.21 -16.47 9.52
C SER A 82 3.55 -15.20 10.30
N GLY A 83 3.95 -14.11 9.62
CA GLY A 83 4.52 -12.92 10.25
C GLY A 83 5.99 -13.09 10.65
N GLU A 84 6.65 -14.22 10.32
CA GLU A 84 8.06 -14.40 10.62
C GLU A 84 8.94 -13.43 9.82
N ILE A 85 9.82 -12.69 10.48
CA ILE A 85 10.84 -11.89 9.83
C ILE A 85 11.97 -12.82 9.38
N LEU A 86 12.05 -13.07 8.08
CA LEU A 86 13.03 -13.96 7.48
C LEU A 86 14.42 -13.31 7.39
N ALA A 87 14.47 -12.00 7.09
CA ALA A 87 15.71 -11.23 7.03
C ALA A 87 15.46 -9.76 7.39
N ALA A 88 16.45 -9.13 8.02
CA ALA A 88 16.34 -7.73 8.45
C ALA A 88 17.68 -7.01 8.43
N LYS A 89 17.64 -5.70 8.13
CA LYS A 89 18.72 -4.74 8.31
C LYS A 89 18.11 -3.44 8.84
N ASP A 90 18.39 -3.10 10.10
CA ASP A 90 17.88 -1.90 10.76
C ASP A 90 16.38 -1.64 10.47
N ALA A 91 15.56 -2.72 10.54
CA ALA A 91 14.18 -2.70 10.08
C ALA A 91 13.24 -1.84 10.94
N ASP A 92 13.62 -1.58 12.20
CA ASP A 92 12.89 -0.74 13.13
C ASP A 92 13.41 0.71 13.18
N ALA A 93 14.37 1.06 12.31
CA ALA A 93 14.80 2.44 12.17
C ALA A 93 13.68 3.30 11.58
N VAL A 94 13.52 4.52 12.13
CA VAL A 94 12.56 5.50 11.64
C VAL A 94 13.03 6.02 10.29
N ILE A 95 12.14 5.99 9.31
CA ILE A 95 12.37 6.43 7.94
C ILE A 95 11.31 7.43 7.49
N SER A 96 11.63 8.21 6.47
CA SER A 96 10.63 8.92 5.67
C SER A 96 10.17 7.98 4.54
N PRO A 97 8.88 7.58 4.47
CA PRO A 97 8.39 6.60 3.51
C PRO A 97 8.31 7.11 2.07
N ALA A 98 8.41 8.42 1.86
CA ALA A 98 8.20 9.04 0.55
C ALA A 98 6.88 8.52 -0.09
N SER A 99 6.84 8.34 -1.40
CA SER A 99 5.64 7.87 -2.11
C SER A 99 5.20 6.44 -1.77
N MET A 100 5.91 5.67 -0.93
CA MET A 100 5.36 4.43 -0.37
C MET A 100 4.13 4.71 0.52
N THR A 101 4.00 5.92 1.07
CA THR A 101 2.79 6.45 1.73
C THR A 101 1.52 6.15 0.94
N LYS A 102 1.59 6.21 -0.40
CA LYS A 102 0.43 5.98 -1.28
C LYS A 102 -0.14 4.56 -1.23
N ILE A 103 0.57 3.60 -0.64
CA ILE A 103 0.02 2.28 -0.33
C ILE A 103 -1.08 2.41 0.73
N LEU A 104 -0.83 3.18 1.80
CA LEU A 104 -1.85 3.45 2.81
C LEU A 104 -2.97 4.34 2.26
N THR A 105 -2.63 5.32 1.43
CA THR A 105 -3.62 6.15 0.73
C THR A 105 -4.58 5.30 -0.11
N LEU A 106 -4.05 4.36 -0.90
CA LEU A 106 -4.88 3.41 -1.65
C LEU A 106 -5.78 2.59 -0.73
N LEU A 107 -5.22 2.01 0.34
CA LEU A 107 -5.96 1.16 1.27
C LEU A 107 -7.11 1.93 1.92
N VAL A 108 -6.84 3.11 2.48
CA VAL A 108 -7.84 3.93 3.16
C VAL A 108 -8.91 4.40 2.17
N ALA A 109 -8.55 4.85 0.97
CA ALA A 109 -9.51 5.26 -0.04
C ALA A 109 -10.43 4.09 -0.44
N VAL A 110 -9.87 2.91 -0.71
CA VAL A 110 -10.65 1.73 -1.11
C VAL A 110 -11.60 1.26 0.00
N GLU A 111 -11.21 1.34 1.27
CA GLU A 111 -12.06 0.98 2.40
C GLU A 111 -13.24 1.94 2.62
N GLN A 112 -13.18 3.15 2.06
CA GLN A 112 -14.27 4.14 2.12
C GLN A 112 -15.25 4.02 0.94
N LEU A 113 -14.97 3.20 -0.08
CA LEU A 113 -15.86 3.04 -1.23
C LEU A 113 -17.07 2.20 -0.86
N GLU A 114 -18.27 2.72 -1.18
CA GLU A 114 -19.54 2.05 -0.95
C GLU A 114 -19.96 1.16 -2.13
N GLY A 115 -19.26 0.03 -2.31
CA GLY A 115 -19.56 -0.92 -3.38
C GLY A 115 -18.74 -0.73 -4.65
N GLU A 116 -18.94 -1.63 -5.61
CA GLU A 116 -18.19 -1.64 -6.87
C GLU A 116 -18.62 -0.50 -7.81
N GLU A 117 -19.86 -0.04 -7.72
CA GLU A 117 -20.41 1.08 -8.49
C GLU A 117 -19.69 2.40 -8.18
N ALA A 118 -19.18 2.61 -6.95
CA ALA A 118 -18.41 3.80 -6.59
C ALA A 118 -17.12 3.96 -7.43
N LEU A 119 -16.64 2.90 -8.07
CA LEU A 119 -15.48 2.96 -8.96
C LEU A 119 -15.76 3.71 -10.27
N ASP A 120 -17.03 3.82 -10.67
CA ASP A 120 -17.46 4.56 -11.85
C ASP A 120 -17.93 5.98 -11.53
N ASP A 121 -17.99 6.36 -10.24
CA ASP A 121 -18.15 7.75 -9.83
C ASP A 121 -17.01 8.60 -10.40
N THR A 122 -17.30 9.88 -10.61
CA THR A 122 -16.35 10.80 -11.20
C THR A 122 -15.97 11.91 -10.24
N VAL A 123 -14.72 12.32 -10.29
CA VAL A 123 -14.15 13.43 -9.51
C VAL A 123 -13.68 14.51 -10.48
N THR A 124 -14.08 15.76 -10.24
CA THR A 124 -13.55 16.91 -10.97
C THR A 124 -12.23 17.36 -10.31
N ILE A 125 -11.19 17.44 -11.07
CA ILE A 125 -9.87 17.92 -10.60
C ILE A 125 -9.93 19.41 -10.36
N THR A 126 -9.64 19.82 -9.14
CA THR A 126 -9.68 21.25 -8.77
C THR A 126 -8.33 21.92 -8.94
N ARG A 127 -8.34 23.24 -9.04
CA ARG A 127 -7.12 24.05 -9.09
C ARG A 127 -6.26 23.85 -7.83
N GLU A 128 -6.86 23.68 -6.68
CA GLU A 128 -6.14 23.44 -5.42
C GLU A 128 -5.29 22.16 -5.50
N ILE A 129 -5.78 21.12 -6.16
CA ILE A 129 -5.05 19.85 -6.36
C ILE A 129 -3.83 20.10 -7.26
N THR A 130 -4.02 20.76 -8.40
CA THR A 130 -2.94 21.00 -9.36
C THR A 130 -1.91 21.99 -8.82
N ASP A 131 -2.35 23.05 -8.12
CA ASP A 131 -1.46 24.04 -7.50
C ASP A 131 -0.63 23.38 -6.36
N TYR A 132 -1.25 22.53 -5.55
CA TYR A 132 -0.52 21.77 -4.51
C TYR A 132 0.59 20.92 -5.14
N CYS A 133 0.28 20.18 -6.19
CA CYS A 133 1.25 19.33 -6.88
C CYS A 133 2.38 20.14 -7.51
N TYR A 134 2.05 21.27 -8.14
CA TYR A 134 3.03 22.15 -8.77
C TYR A 134 3.98 22.81 -7.75
N VAL A 135 3.43 23.38 -6.67
CA VAL A 135 4.23 24.07 -5.64
C VAL A 135 5.20 23.13 -4.93
N ASN A 136 4.79 21.87 -4.75
CA ASN A 136 5.57 20.86 -4.02
C ASN A 136 6.38 19.93 -4.93
N ASP A 137 6.47 20.21 -6.24
CA ASP A 137 7.21 19.40 -7.23
C ASP A 137 6.87 17.91 -7.14
N CYS A 138 5.57 17.60 -7.07
CA CYS A 138 5.08 16.24 -6.92
C CYS A 138 5.17 15.44 -8.22
N SER A 139 5.36 14.11 -8.12
CA SER A 139 5.02 13.21 -9.22
C SER A 139 3.51 13.24 -9.45
N VAL A 140 3.07 13.37 -10.71
CA VAL A 140 1.66 13.47 -11.09
C VAL A 140 1.30 12.49 -12.20
N VAL A 141 0.01 12.20 -12.34
CA VAL A 141 -0.56 11.60 -13.55
C VAL A 141 -0.53 12.61 -14.70
N GLY A 142 -0.71 13.87 -14.38
CA GLY A 142 -0.85 14.98 -15.31
C GLY A 142 -2.31 15.34 -15.56
N LEU A 143 -3.14 15.19 -14.53
CA LEU A 143 -4.56 15.59 -14.56
C LEU A 143 -4.67 17.10 -14.58
N GLU A 144 -5.60 17.62 -15.40
CA GLU A 144 -5.77 19.05 -15.59
C GLU A 144 -6.93 19.62 -14.77
N VAL A 145 -6.93 20.94 -14.56
CA VAL A 145 -8.03 21.63 -13.86
C VAL A 145 -9.33 21.45 -14.65
N ASP A 146 -10.41 21.15 -13.94
CA ASP A 146 -11.75 20.88 -14.46
C ASP A 146 -11.88 19.51 -15.17
N GLU A 147 -10.80 18.73 -15.32
CA GLU A 147 -10.86 17.38 -15.85
C GLU A 147 -11.74 16.49 -14.96
N VAL A 148 -12.60 15.68 -15.59
CA VAL A 148 -13.54 14.77 -14.90
C VAL A 148 -13.02 13.33 -15.02
N VAL A 149 -12.56 12.77 -13.91
CA VAL A 149 -11.83 11.49 -13.87
C VAL A 149 -12.59 10.47 -13.03
N PRO A 150 -12.78 9.22 -13.51
CA PRO A 150 -13.37 8.15 -12.72
C PRO A 150 -12.51 7.77 -11.51
N VAL A 151 -13.15 7.43 -10.39
CA VAL A 151 -12.48 6.99 -9.16
C VAL A 151 -11.53 5.81 -9.44
N ARG A 152 -11.94 4.86 -10.27
CA ARG A 152 -11.10 3.73 -10.70
C ARG A 152 -9.76 4.20 -11.26
N GLU A 153 -9.74 5.21 -12.10
CA GLU A 153 -8.54 5.72 -12.75
C GLU A 153 -7.64 6.47 -11.78
N LEU A 154 -8.24 7.15 -10.80
CA LEU A 154 -7.49 7.78 -9.70
C LEU A 154 -6.77 6.74 -8.83
N LEU A 155 -7.38 5.56 -8.57
CA LEU A 155 -6.70 4.47 -7.85
C LEU A 155 -5.45 3.99 -8.60
N TYR A 156 -5.57 3.72 -9.90
CA TYR A 156 -4.42 3.33 -10.73
C TYR A 156 -3.40 4.44 -10.87
N GLY A 157 -3.82 5.70 -11.06
CA GLY A 157 -2.96 6.87 -11.14
C GLY A 157 -2.12 7.07 -9.88
N THR A 158 -2.73 6.89 -8.71
CA THR A 158 -2.06 6.97 -7.41
C THR A 158 -0.88 6.00 -7.29
N ILE A 159 -1.01 4.79 -7.80
CA ILE A 159 0.00 3.73 -7.65
C ILE A 159 0.96 3.69 -8.84
N LEU A 160 0.47 3.55 -10.07
CA LEU A 160 1.30 3.29 -11.24
C LEU A 160 2.17 4.47 -11.62
N SER A 161 1.59 5.68 -11.66
CA SER A 161 2.29 6.93 -11.92
C SER A 161 2.83 7.59 -10.65
N SER A 162 2.52 7.02 -9.47
CA SER A 162 2.80 7.69 -8.20
C SER A 162 2.15 9.07 -8.09
N GLY A 163 0.99 9.26 -8.76
CA GLY A 163 0.30 10.54 -8.95
C GLY A 163 -0.19 11.16 -7.65
N ALA A 164 0.35 12.31 -7.30
CA ALA A 164 -0.11 13.08 -6.14
C ALA A 164 -1.46 13.75 -6.43
N ASP A 165 -1.69 14.18 -7.67
CA ASP A 165 -2.96 14.71 -8.17
C ASP A 165 -4.09 13.68 -7.99
N ALA A 166 -3.88 12.46 -8.41
CA ALA A 166 -4.82 11.36 -8.23
C ALA A 166 -5.05 11.02 -6.74
N ALA A 167 -3.98 10.99 -5.93
CA ALA A 167 -4.07 10.72 -4.49
C ALA A 167 -4.85 11.80 -3.73
N LEU A 168 -4.64 13.08 -4.05
CA LEU A 168 -5.38 14.20 -3.47
C LEU A 168 -6.85 14.20 -3.90
N ALA A 169 -7.12 13.89 -5.19
CA ALA A 169 -8.48 13.76 -5.69
C ALA A 169 -9.24 12.65 -4.95
N LEU A 170 -8.62 11.49 -4.72
CA LEU A 170 -9.21 10.41 -3.91
C LEU A 170 -9.45 10.85 -2.47
N ALA A 171 -8.50 11.53 -1.85
CA ALA A 171 -8.63 12.04 -0.49
C ALA A 171 -9.82 13.00 -0.34
N CYS A 172 -9.97 13.95 -1.28
CA CYS A 172 -11.08 14.87 -1.31
C CYS A 172 -12.42 14.15 -1.58
N TYR A 173 -12.43 13.17 -2.48
CA TYR A 173 -13.63 12.40 -2.80
C TYR A 173 -14.13 11.59 -1.60
N THR A 174 -13.24 10.85 -0.93
CA THR A 174 -13.62 9.90 0.12
C THR A 174 -13.83 10.55 1.49
N ALA A 175 -13.07 11.60 1.81
CA ALA A 175 -13.09 12.23 3.14
C ALA A 175 -13.54 13.71 3.12
N GLY A 176 -13.78 14.29 1.95
CA GLY A 176 -14.17 15.69 1.79
C GLY A 176 -12.99 16.69 1.84
N SER A 177 -11.86 16.34 2.43
CA SER A 177 -10.65 17.16 2.40
C SER A 177 -9.39 16.32 2.60
N HIS A 178 -8.23 16.88 2.23
CA HIS A 178 -6.92 16.26 2.48
C HIS A 178 -6.67 16.03 3.98
N GLU A 179 -6.97 17.01 4.82
CA GLU A 179 -6.78 16.94 6.27
C GLU A 179 -7.65 15.86 6.92
N ALA A 180 -8.92 15.77 6.52
CA ALA A 180 -9.82 14.73 7.02
C ALA A 180 -9.33 13.34 6.59
N PHE A 181 -8.82 13.21 5.37
CA PHE A 181 -8.25 11.96 4.89
C PHE A 181 -7.00 11.55 5.65
N VAL A 182 -6.11 12.50 5.95
CA VAL A 182 -4.90 12.25 6.77
C VAL A 182 -5.28 11.78 8.17
N ALA A 183 -6.34 12.33 8.76
CA ALA A 183 -6.85 11.81 10.03
C ALA A 183 -7.28 10.34 9.93
N GLN A 184 -8.01 9.95 8.87
CA GLN A 184 -8.38 8.56 8.61
C GLN A 184 -7.17 7.65 8.36
N MET A 185 -6.11 8.16 7.69
CA MET A 185 -4.86 7.41 7.54
C MET A 185 -4.24 7.08 8.90
N ASN A 186 -4.17 8.04 9.82
CA ASN A 186 -3.62 7.80 11.16
C ASN A 186 -4.53 6.91 12.02
N GLU A 187 -5.86 6.99 11.87
CA GLU A 187 -6.78 6.02 12.46
C GLU A 187 -6.52 4.60 11.93
N LYS A 188 -6.24 4.45 10.64
CA LYS A 188 -5.88 3.15 10.04
C LYS A 188 -4.53 2.65 10.57
N LEU A 189 -3.51 3.51 10.72
CA LEU A 189 -2.25 3.14 11.37
C LEU A 189 -2.49 2.61 12.79
N ALA A 190 -3.34 3.28 13.57
CA ALA A 190 -3.71 2.83 14.91
C ALA A 190 -4.45 1.49 14.90
N ALA A 191 -5.37 1.28 13.95
CA ALA A 191 -6.07 0.01 13.76
C ALA A 191 -5.09 -1.14 13.43
N LEU A 192 -4.05 -0.86 12.64
CA LEU A 192 -2.97 -1.80 12.35
C LEU A 192 -1.99 -1.99 13.52
N GLY A 193 -2.07 -1.16 14.57
CA GLY A 193 -1.19 -1.21 15.75
C GLY A 193 0.14 -0.47 15.55
N LEU A 194 0.21 0.44 14.60
CA LEU A 194 1.42 1.16 14.19
C LEU A 194 1.51 2.58 14.76
N ASP A 195 0.54 3.01 15.57
CA ASP A 195 0.41 4.38 16.11
C ASP A 195 1.57 4.84 16.99
N LYS A 196 2.47 3.95 17.36
CA LYS A 196 3.67 4.27 18.16
C LYS A 196 4.92 4.50 17.33
N THR A 197 4.94 4.01 16.11
CA THR A 197 6.12 3.95 15.24
C THR A 197 5.89 4.62 13.89
N ALA A 198 4.62 4.88 13.54
CA ALA A 198 4.22 5.54 12.30
C ALA A 198 3.26 6.69 12.56
N HIS A 199 3.47 7.78 11.85
CA HIS A 199 2.58 8.93 11.78
C HIS A 199 2.68 9.57 10.40
N PHE A 200 1.55 9.85 9.75
CA PHE A 200 1.52 10.46 8.42
C PHE A 200 0.85 11.83 8.47
N THR A 201 1.48 12.80 7.80
CA THR A 201 1.01 14.20 7.75
C THR A 201 0.39 14.58 6.42
N ASN A 202 0.56 13.74 5.40
CA ASN A 202 -0.03 13.92 4.08
C ASN A 202 -0.26 12.58 3.37
N CYS A 203 -1.13 12.58 2.34
CA CYS A 203 -1.47 11.37 1.60
C CYS A 203 -0.58 11.09 0.39
N VAL A 204 0.42 11.92 0.13
CA VAL A 204 1.25 11.82 -1.09
C VAL A 204 2.70 11.41 -0.82
N GLY A 205 3.16 11.50 0.43
CA GLY A 205 4.50 11.14 0.85
C GLY A 205 5.53 12.25 0.67
N LEU A 206 5.11 13.51 0.74
CA LEU A 206 6.03 14.62 0.90
C LEU A 206 6.72 14.56 2.26
N TYR A 207 7.97 15.00 2.26
CA TYR A 207 8.74 15.04 3.50
C TYR A 207 8.16 16.07 4.50
N ASP A 208 8.04 15.61 5.71
CA ASP A 208 7.76 16.40 6.90
C ASP A 208 8.45 15.70 8.06
N GLU A 209 8.91 16.44 9.07
CA GLU A 209 9.62 15.84 10.23
C GLU A 209 8.73 14.85 11.00
N ASP A 210 7.42 15.09 10.99
CA ASP A 210 6.42 14.24 11.64
C ASP A 210 5.88 13.13 10.70
N HIS A 211 6.25 13.12 9.39
CA HIS A 211 5.82 12.11 8.41
C HIS A 211 6.79 10.94 8.38
N HIS A 212 6.53 9.92 9.18
CA HIS A 212 7.47 8.82 9.39
C HIS A 212 6.80 7.46 9.61
N CYS A 213 7.57 6.42 9.43
CA CYS A 213 7.28 5.04 9.85
C CYS A 213 8.61 4.26 9.99
N THR A 214 8.53 2.97 10.34
CA THR A 214 9.65 2.04 10.19
C THR A 214 9.52 1.23 8.90
N VAL A 215 10.58 0.50 8.51
CA VAL A 215 10.50 -0.43 7.37
C VAL A 215 9.56 -1.58 7.68
N THR A 216 9.53 -2.04 8.93
CA THR A 216 8.59 -3.06 9.41
C THR A 216 7.14 -2.56 9.31
N ASP A 217 6.87 -1.31 9.70
CA ASP A 217 5.52 -0.72 9.56
C ASP A 217 5.07 -0.70 8.09
N MET A 218 5.99 -0.32 7.18
CA MET A 218 5.68 -0.29 5.75
C MET A 218 5.32 -1.68 5.22
N ALA A 219 5.98 -2.74 5.70
CA ALA A 219 5.63 -4.11 5.33
C ALA A 219 4.23 -4.52 5.86
N VAL A 220 3.86 -4.10 7.08
CA VAL A 220 2.51 -4.30 7.63
C VAL A 220 1.45 -3.57 6.81
N ILE A 221 1.71 -2.32 6.43
CA ILE A 221 0.82 -1.52 5.57
C ILE A 221 0.65 -2.19 4.19
N LEU A 222 1.74 -2.64 3.57
CA LEU A 222 1.70 -3.35 2.30
C LEU A 222 0.90 -4.66 2.43
N LYS A 223 1.14 -5.44 3.49
CA LYS A 223 0.39 -6.67 3.77
C LYS A 223 -1.11 -6.40 3.88
N ALA A 224 -1.51 -5.39 4.65
CA ALA A 224 -2.92 -5.01 4.79
C ALA A 224 -3.54 -4.60 3.43
N ALA A 225 -2.81 -3.85 2.61
CA ALA A 225 -3.25 -3.50 1.26
C ALA A 225 -3.35 -4.74 0.35
N MET A 226 -2.41 -5.67 0.43
CA MET A 226 -2.44 -6.91 -0.35
C MET A 226 -3.54 -7.89 0.07
N ASP A 227 -4.05 -7.82 1.29
CA ASP A 227 -5.20 -8.60 1.74
C ASP A 227 -6.52 -8.08 1.14
N ASN A 228 -6.60 -6.78 0.84
CA ASN A 228 -7.74 -6.20 0.13
C ASN A 228 -7.67 -6.54 -1.37
N ALA A 229 -8.73 -7.13 -1.91
CA ALA A 229 -8.75 -7.61 -3.30
C ALA A 229 -8.54 -6.50 -4.34
N LEU A 230 -9.17 -5.33 -4.15
CA LEU A 230 -9.05 -4.20 -5.07
C LEU A 230 -7.67 -3.53 -4.96
N CYS A 231 -7.17 -3.33 -3.74
CA CYS A 231 -5.81 -2.80 -3.54
C CYS A 231 -4.77 -3.72 -4.18
N ARG A 232 -4.89 -5.04 -3.98
CA ARG A 232 -4.01 -6.03 -4.61
C ARG A 232 -4.07 -5.93 -6.13
N GLN A 233 -5.26 -5.81 -6.72
CA GLN A 233 -5.44 -5.66 -8.16
C GLN A 233 -4.70 -4.42 -8.69
N VAL A 234 -4.82 -3.28 -8.02
CA VAL A 234 -4.16 -2.02 -8.41
C VAL A 234 -2.64 -2.10 -8.22
N LEU A 235 -2.16 -2.62 -7.08
CA LEU A 235 -0.73 -2.75 -6.77
C LEU A 235 0.00 -3.74 -7.70
N SER A 236 -0.72 -4.75 -8.21
CA SER A 236 -0.17 -5.77 -9.11
C SER A 236 -0.30 -5.40 -10.61
N ALA A 237 -0.90 -4.27 -10.92
CA ALA A 237 -1.05 -3.84 -12.30
C ALA A 237 0.27 -3.31 -12.88
N HIS A 238 0.60 -3.77 -14.08
CA HIS A 238 1.80 -3.36 -14.81
C HIS A 238 1.56 -2.11 -15.64
N VAL A 239 0.39 -2.08 -16.27
CA VAL A 239 -0.08 -1.02 -17.15
C VAL A 239 -1.58 -0.87 -16.96
N TYR A 240 -2.07 0.34 -17.07
CA TYR A 240 -3.48 0.67 -17.11
C TYR A 240 -3.70 1.78 -18.14
N GLU A 241 -4.69 1.62 -19.02
CA GLU A 241 -5.08 2.63 -20.00
C GLU A 241 -6.35 3.33 -19.49
N THR A 242 -6.28 4.66 -19.33
CA THR A 242 -7.42 5.45 -18.88
C THR A 242 -8.44 5.64 -20.02
N ARG A 243 -9.67 5.96 -19.67
CA ARG A 243 -10.66 6.40 -20.64
C ARG A 243 -10.26 7.77 -21.21
N PRO A 244 -10.68 8.09 -22.44
CA PRO A 244 -10.55 9.45 -22.96
C PRO A 244 -11.32 10.47 -22.13
N THR A 245 -10.70 11.64 -21.93
CA THR A 245 -11.33 12.86 -21.38
C THR A 245 -11.29 13.99 -22.42
N GLU A 246 -11.85 15.15 -22.13
CA GLU A 246 -11.71 16.31 -23.02
C GLU A 246 -10.25 16.76 -23.09
N GLU A 247 -9.53 16.70 -21.98
CA GLU A 247 -8.13 17.09 -21.80
C GLU A 247 -7.17 16.03 -22.38
N HIS A 248 -7.54 14.76 -22.30
CA HIS A 248 -6.77 13.62 -22.82
C HIS A 248 -7.61 12.76 -23.78
N PRO A 249 -7.84 13.23 -25.03
CA PRO A 249 -8.75 12.58 -25.99
C PRO A 249 -8.37 11.15 -26.38
N GLU A 250 -7.10 10.77 -26.21
CA GLU A 250 -6.61 9.40 -26.47
C GLU A 250 -6.48 8.56 -25.19
N GLY A 251 -6.86 9.11 -24.02
CA GLY A 251 -6.55 8.54 -22.72
C GLY A 251 -5.06 8.63 -22.40
N GLN A 252 -4.68 8.04 -21.27
CA GLN A 252 -3.30 8.01 -20.79
C GLN A 252 -2.87 6.56 -20.50
N VAL A 253 -1.61 6.24 -20.71
CA VAL A 253 -1.02 4.93 -20.38
C VAL A 253 -0.24 5.07 -19.08
N LEU A 254 -0.79 4.55 -17.99
CA LEU A 254 -0.15 4.52 -16.68
C LEU A 254 0.68 3.24 -16.56
N SER A 255 1.89 3.32 -16.02
CA SER A 255 2.80 2.17 -15.98
C SER A 255 3.57 2.07 -14.66
N ASN A 256 3.48 0.91 -14.01
CA ASN A 256 4.38 0.55 -12.91
C ASN A 256 5.72 0.06 -13.49
N TRP A 257 6.57 1.01 -13.86
CA TRP A 257 7.85 0.72 -14.49
C TRP A 257 8.80 -0.09 -13.60
N PHE A 258 8.68 0.06 -12.28
CA PHE A 258 9.53 -0.66 -11.33
C PHE A 258 9.15 -2.14 -11.26
N LEU A 259 7.88 -2.46 -11.10
CA LEU A 259 7.39 -3.85 -11.11
C LEU A 259 7.81 -4.56 -12.40
N ARG A 260 7.63 -3.91 -13.55
CA ARG A 260 8.07 -4.45 -14.84
C ARG A 260 9.56 -4.73 -14.93
N LYS A 261 10.40 -3.92 -14.26
CA LYS A 261 11.85 -4.12 -14.25
C LYS A 261 12.31 -5.25 -13.34
N ILE A 262 11.69 -5.38 -12.16
CA ILE A 262 12.10 -6.42 -11.22
C ILE A 262 11.66 -7.81 -11.67
N GLU A 263 10.55 -7.94 -12.39
CA GLU A 263 10.09 -9.21 -12.97
C GLU A 263 11.05 -9.81 -14.00
N ASP A 264 11.73 -8.98 -14.79
CA ASP A 264 12.70 -9.45 -15.79
C ASP A 264 13.90 -10.21 -15.18
N HIS A 265 14.07 -10.11 -13.85
CA HIS A 265 15.14 -10.77 -13.11
C HIS A 265 14.70 -12.04 -12.37
N ASP A 266 13.41 -12.36 -12.39
CA ASP A 266 12.84 -13.49 -11.62
C ASP A 266 13.05 -14.86 -12.30
N ALA A 267 13.56 -14.90 -13.52
CA ALA A 267 13.51 -16.07 -14.39
C ALA A 267 14.21 -17.34 -13.86
N ASP A 268 15.12 -17.20 -12.91
CA ASP A 268 15.97 -18.30 -12.47
C ASP A 268 15.62 -18.86 -11.06
N ASN A 269 14.76 -18.22 -10.27
CA ASN A 269 14.68 -18.49 -8.82
C ASN A 269 13.33 -18.98 -8.28
N ALA A 270 12.32 -19.20 -9.11
CA ALA A 270 10.95 -19.55 -8.68
C ALA A 270 10.27 -18.51 -7.74
N VAL A 271 10.88 -17.35 -7.56
CA VAL A 271 10.32 -16.19 -6.84
C VAL A 271 9.80 -15.19 -7.86
N ARG A 272 8.61 -14.68 -7.65
CA ARG A 272 7.98 -13.68 -8.53
C ARG A 272 7.58 -12.45 -7.74
N ALA A 273 7.97 -11.26 -8.22
CA ALA A 273 7.40 -10.01 -7.73
C ALA A 273 5.95 -9.89 -8.21
N VAL A 274 5.01 -9.68 -7.29
CA VAL A 274 3.57 -9.62 -7.61
C VAL A 274 2.99 -8.24 -7.46
N ALA A 275 3.63 -7.36 -6.71
CA ALA A 275 3.22 -5.97 -6.50
C ALA A 275 4.46 -5.14 -6.16
N ALA A 276 4.42 -3.85 -6.43
CA ALA A 276 5.49 -2.96 -6.02
C ALA A 276 5.06 -1.50 -5.99
N LYS A 277 5.65 -0.73 -5.06
CA LYS A 277 5.55 0.73 -5.00
C LYS A 277 6.89 1.33 -4.64
N THR A 278 7.32 2.31 -5.42
CA THR A 278 8.55 3.08 -5.15
C THR A 278 8.26 4.41 -4.47
N GLY A 279 9.29 4.96 -3.84
CA GLY A 279 9.29 6.30 -3.30
C GLY A 279 10.67 6.94 -3.40
N TYR A 280 10.68 8.27 -3.43
CA TYR A 280 11.89 9.07 -3.36
C TYR A 280 11.59 10.44 -2.77
N VAL A 281 12.34 10.82 -1.76
CA VAL A 281 12.57 12.20 -1.32
C VAL A 281 14.06 12.33 -0.98
N MET A 282 14.59 13.55 -0.95
CA MET A 282 16.03 13.75 -0.67
C MET A 282 16.45 13.16 0.69
N GLN A 283 15.55 13.14 1.66
CA GLN A 283 15.80 12.67 3.02
C GLN A 283 15.84 11.14 3.13
N SER A 284 15.07 10.43 2.32
CA SER A 284 15.06 8.95 2.34
C SER A 284 15.91 8.31 1.26
N GLY A 285 16.24 9.05 0.19
CA GLY A 285 16.75 8.42 -1.01
C GLY A 285 15.69 7.55 -1.71
N ASN A 286 16.13 6.54 -2.45
CA ASN A 286 15.22 5.61 -3.13
C ASN A 286 14.64 4.59 -2.15
N CYS A 287 13.32 4.43 -2.19
CA CYS A 287 12.57 3.48 -1.38
C CYS A 287 11.76 2.55 -2.30
N ALA A 288 11.48 1.33 -1.83
CA ALA A 288 10.57 0.40 -2.48
C ALA A 288 9.90 -0.54 -1.45
N ALA A 289 8.65 -0.89 -1.73
CA ALA A 289 7.89 -1.90 -1.01
C ALA A 289 7.11 -2.77 -2.01
#